data_4479968a7592c0767bed0375e33c78d2
#
_entry.id   4479968a7592c0767bed0375e33c78d2
#
_cell.length_a   1.000
_cell.length_b   1.000
_cell.length_c   1.000
_cell.angle_alpha   90.00
_cell.angle_beta   90.00
_cell.angle_gamma   90.00
#
_symmetry.space_group_name_H-M   'P 1'
#
loop_
_entity.id
_entity.type
_entity.pdbx_description
1 polymer ?
#
loop_
_entity_poly.entity_id
_entity_poly.type
_entity_poly.pdbx_seq_one_letter_code
_entity_poly.pdbx_strand_id
1 'polypeptide(L)'
;TYTLVNIYPGDWPVFHVDLYRLNAPEELDDFDREDLITDEGVTLVEWPQFLLNYLSDEPVLNLGFETVSEHQRLLSLESESGDFDILFKTLEQENSSLHKTVNSLSRSGT
;
A
#
# COMPACT_ATOMS: atom_id res chain seq x y z
N THR A 1 -19.64 -0.18 16.51
CA THR A 1 -19.02 0.42 15.33
C THR A 1 -17.51 0.43 15.48
N TYR A 2 -16.83 0.47 14.39
CA TYR A 2 -15.38 0.47 14.34
C TYR A 2 -14.90 1.61 13.45
N THR A 3 -13.70 2.08 13.74
CA THR A 3 -13.07 3.11 12.93
C THR A 3 -12.32 2.44 11.79
N LEU A 4 -12.66 2.83 10.56
CA LEU A 4 -11.95 2.33 9.38
C LEU A 4 -10.67 3.09 9.11
N VAL A 5 -10.63 4.36 9.50
CA VAL A 5 -9.52 5.25 9.15
C VAL A 5 -8.95 5.87 10.41
N ASN A 6 -7.65 5.76 10.58
CA ASN A 6 -6.90 6.47 11.58
C ASN A 6 -6.03 7.50 10.88
N ILE A 7 -6.08 8.74 11.33
CA ILE A 7 -5.32 9.82 10.74
C ILE A 7 -4.22 10.25 11.69
N TYR A 8 -2.99 10.21 11.21
CA TYR A 8 -1.82 10.64 11.97
C TYR A 8 -1.37 11.98 11.38
N PRO A 9 -1.59 13.09 12.11
CA PRO A 9 -1.27 14.41 11.60
C PRO A 9 0.24 14.66 11.56
N GLY A 10 0.65 15.57 10.71
CA GLY A 10 2.03 15.97 10.54
C GLY A 10 2.17 16.79 9.28
N ASP A 11 3.40 17.18 8.96
CA ASP A 11 3.67 17.86 7.70
C ASP A 11 3.27 16.99 6.52
N TRP A 12 3.39 15.67 6.70
CA TRP A 12 2.93 14.66 5.75
C TRP A 12 1.95 13.78 6.50
N PRO A 13 0.65 14.06 6.44
CA PRO A 13 -0.31 13.24 7.16
C PRO A 13 -0.33 11.80 6.64
N VAL A 14 -0.61 10.87 7.54
CA VAL A 14 -0.75 9.46 7.19
C VAL A 14 -2.17 9.04 7.48
N PHE A 15 -2.85 8.57 6.45
CA PHE A 15 -4.17 7.95 6.59
C PHE A 15 -3.95 6.44 6.61
N HIS A 16 -4.33 5.80 7.68
CA HIS A 16 -4.26 4.33 7.78
C HIS A 16 -5.67 3.78 7.69
N VAL A 17 -5.97 3.10 6.60
CA VAL A 17 -7.29 2.55 6.31
C VAL A 17 -7.24 1.04 6.44
N ASP A 18 -8.03 0.48 7.33
CA ASP A 18 -8.08 -0.97 7.52
C ASP A 18 -9.50 -1.46 7.18
N LEU A 19 -9.59 -2.19 6.09
CA LEU A 19 -10.87 -2.68 5.56
C LEU A 19 -11.13 -4.15 5.91
N TYR A 20 -10.38 -4.70 6.83
CA TYR A 20 -10.48 -6.11 7.19
C TYR A 20 -11.90 -6.52 7.59
N ARG A 21 -12.63 -5.63 8.28
CA ARG A 21 -13.96 -5.94 8.81
C ARG A 21 -15.09 -5.69 7.83
N LEU A 22 -14.79 -5.17 6.65
CA LEU A 22 -15.84 -4.98 5.65
C LEU A 22 -16.23 -6.30 5.01
N ASN A 23 -17.51 -6.47 4.81
CA ASN A 23 -18.07 -7.67 4.18
C ASN A 23 -18.49 -7.40 2.75
N ALA A 24 -18.71 -6.14 2.40
CA ALA A 24 -19.19 -5.77 1.07
C ALA A 24 -18.73 -4.37 0.72
N PRO A 25 -18.49 -4.09 -0.57
CA PRO A 25 -18.03 -2.76 -0.99
C PRO A 25 -19.04 -1.65 -0.69
N GLU A 26 -20.34 -1.99 -0.59
CA GLU A 26 -21.37 -1.00 -0.28
C GLU A 26 -21.20 -0.37 1.09
N GLU A 27 -20.46 -1.01 1.98
CA GLU A 27 -20.19 -0.44 3.30
C GLU A 27 -19.28 0.79 3.23
N LEU A 28 -18.65 1.03 2.08
CA LEU A 28 -17.87 2.23 1.85
C LEU A 28 -18.68 3.39 1.30
N ASP A 29 -19.94 3.17 0.96
CA ASP A 29 -20.79 4.19 0.32
C ASP A 29 -21.01 5.43 1.22
N ASP A 30 -20.85 5.27 2.53
CA ASP A 30 -21.00 6.37 3.48
C ASP A 30 -19.74 7.25 3.56
N PHE A 31 -18.67 6.88 2.87
CA PHE A 31 -17.42 7.61 2.89
C PHE A 31 -17.16 8.26 1.53
N ASP A 32 -16.72 9.51 1.56
CA ASP A 32 -16.19 10.14 0.36
C ASP A 32 -14.74 9.75 0.17
N ARG A 33 -14.21 9.92 -1.05
CA ARG A 33 -12.83 9.58 -1.33
C ARG A 33 -11.85 10.29 -0.38
N GLU A 34 -12.12 11.57 -0.09
CA GLU A 34 -11.27 12.39 0.77
C GLU A 34 -11.23 11.89 2.21
N ASP A 35 -12.24 11.12 2.63
CA ASP A 35 -12.26 10.54 3.96
C ASP A 35 -11.29 9.38 4.08
N LEU A 36 -10.93 8.75 2.96
CA LEU A 36 -10.13 7.54 2.92
C LEU A 36 -8.72 7.77 2.39
N ILE A 37 -8.55 8.70 1.47
CA ILE A 37 -7.29 8.89 0.74
C ILE A 37 -6.84 10.32 0.87
N THR A 38 -5.58 10.53 1.25
CA THR A 38 -4.99 11.85 1.31
C THR A 38 -4.09 12.11 0.11
N ASP A 39 -4.19 13.30 -0.47
CA ASP A 39 -3.28 13.74 -1.53
C ASP A 39 -2.09 14.52 -0.95
N GLU A 40 -2.09 14.77 0.36
CA GLU A 40 -1.07 15.59 1.01
C GLU A 40 0.02 14.79 1.71
N GLY A 41 -0.14 13.48 1.78
CA GLY A 41 0.80 12.61 2.48
C GLY A 41 0.72 11.20 1.96
N VAL A 42 0.57 10.25 2.88
CA VAL A 42 0.58 8.83 2.56
C VAL A 42 -0.73 8.18 3.02
N THR A 43 -1.29 7.35 2.17
CA THR A 43 -2.41 6.49 2.53
C THR A 43 -1.91 5.05 2.58
N LEU A 44 -2.05 4.41 3.73
CA LEU A 44 -1.74 2.99 3.92
C LEU A 44 -3.06 2.23 4.00
N VAL A 45 -3.24 1.27 3.12
CA VAL A 45 -4.49 0.51 3.07
C VAL A 45 -4.22 -0.96 3.32
N GLU A 46 -4.90 -1.52 4.33
CA GLU A 46 -4.89 -2.95 4.57
C GLU A 46 -6.18 -3.55 4.02
N TRP A 47 -6.07 -4.69 3.36
CA TRP A 47 -7.20 -5.40 2.75
C TRP A 47 -7.89 -4.52 1.70
N PRO A 48 -7.16 -4.12 0.63
CA PRO A 48 -7.60 -3.05 -0.27
C PRO A 48 -8.66 -3.45 -1.30
N GLN A 49 -9.16 -4.66 -1.29
CA GLN A 49 -10.03 -5.20 -2.35
C GLN A 49 -11.21 -4.29 -2.67
N PHE A 50 -11.83 -3.72 -1.64
CA PHE A 50 -13.00 -2.85 -1.84
C PHE A 50 -12.65 -1.42 -2.21
N LEU A 51 -11.37 -1.07 -2.16
CA LEU A 51 -10.92 0.29 -2.40
C LEU A 51 -10.32 0.47 -3.80
N LEU A 52 -10.20 -0.59 -4.57
CA LEU A 52 -9.49 -0.55 -5.85
C LEU A 52 -10.06 0.46 -6.84
N ASN A 53 -11.39 0.63 -6.84
CA ASN A 53 -12.03 1.61 -7.72
C ASN A 53 -11.64 3.06 -7.38
N TYR A 54 -11.35 3.32 -6.11
CA TYR A 54 -10.92 4.65 -5.67
C TYR A 54 -9.45 4.92 -6.03
N LEU A 55 -8.70 3.88 -6.38
CA LEU A 55 -7.26 3.96 -6.58
C LEU A 55 -6.85 3.95 -8.06
N SER A 56 -7.82 3.89 -8.97
CA SER A 56 -7.54 3.67 -10.39
C SER A 56 -6.59 4.70 -11.01
N ASP A 57 -6.62 5.94 -10.53
CA ASP A 57 -5.79 7.02 -11.04
C ASP A 57 -4.65 7.41 -10.10
N GLU A 58 -4.44 6.63 -9.04
CA GLU A 58 -3.45 6.93 -8.03
C GLU A 58 -2.17 6.14 -8.24
N PRO A 59 -1.00 6.72 -7.90
CA PRO A 59 0.21 5.91 -7.82
C PRO A 59 0.10 4.95 -6.64
N VAL A 60 0.18 3.67 -6.91
CA VAL A 60 -0.01 2.64 -5.89
C VAL A 60 1.22 1.75 -5.80
N LEU A 61 1.71 1.55 -4.58
CA LEU A 61 2.72 0.57 -4.29
C LEU A 61 2.07 -0.57 -3.53
N ASN A 62 2.11 -1.76 -4.10
CA ASN A 62 1.56 -2.95 -3.48
C ASN A 62 2.63 -3.63 -2.63
N LEU A 63 2.28 -3.89 -1.37
CA LEU A 63 3.15 -4.61 -0.45
C LEU A 63 2.52 -5.96 -0.14
N GLY A 64 3.27 -7.02 -0.38
CA GLY A 64 2.84 -8.36 -0.03
C GLY A 64 3.71 -8.91 1.07
N PHE A 65 3.09 -9.59 2.02
CA PHE A 65 3.79 -10.21 3.13
C PHE A 65 3.51 -11.70 3.12
N GLU A 66 4.55 -12.50 3.18
CA GLU A 66 4.43 -13.94 3.19
C GLU A 66 5.28 -14.52 4.32
N THR A 67 4.70 -15.43 5.08
CA THR A 67 5.44 -16.15 6.11
C THR A 67 6.23 -17.27 5.44
N VAL A 68 7.55 -17.20 5.54
CA VAL A 68 8.43 -18.22 4.98
C VAL A 68 8.76 -19.28 6.02
N SER A 69 9.06 -18.84 7.24
CA SER A 69 9.35 -19.72 8.36
C SER A 69 9.00 -19.01 9.65
N GLU A 70 9.30 -19.61 10.79
CA GLU A 70 8.98 -19.04 12.09
C GLU A 70 9.58 -17.64 12.29
N HIS A 71 10.78 -17.42 11.73
CA HIS A 71 11.49 -16.16 11.95
C HIS A 71 11.75 -15.37 10.65
N GLN A 72 11.13 -15.77 9.56
CA GLN A 72 11.37 -15.14 8.27
C GLN A 72 10.07 -14.73 7.59
N ARG A 73 10.10 -13.58 6.97
CA ARG A 73 9.00 -13.08 6.14
C ARG A 73 9.55 -12.63 4.79
N LEU A 74 8.79 -12.89 3.77
CA LEU A 74 9.09 -12.36 2.45
C LEU A 74 8.23 -11.12 2.24
N LEU A 75 8.89 -10.01 1.94
CA LEU A 75 8.20 -8.77 1.61
C LEU A 75 8.31 -8.56 0.11
N SER A 76 7.17 -8.47 -0.54
CA SER A 76 7.08 -8.23 -1.98
C SER A 76 6.63 -6.82 -2.23
N LEU A 77 7.27 -6.15 -3.20
CA LEU A 77 6.92 -4.79 -3.59
C LEU A 77 6.69 -4.76 -5.09
N GLU A 78 5.53 -4.21 -5.48
CA GLU A 78 5.16 -4.15 -6.89
C GLU A 78 4.40 -2.85 -7.16
N SER A 79 4.71 -2.20 -8.27
CA SER A 79 3.98 -1.02 -8.71
C SER A 79 4.07 -0.89 -10.22
N GLU A 80 2.96 -0.45 -10.82
CA GLU A 80 2.92 -0.08 -12.24
C GLU A 80 3.29 1.39 -12.43
N SER A 81 3.43 2.14 -11.33
CA SER A 81 3.72 3.56 -11.38
C SER A 81 5.22 3.82 -11.32
N GLY A 82 5.72 4.67 -12.21
CA GLY A 82 7.10 5.13 -12.16
C GLY A 82 7.41 6.04 -10.97
N ASP A 83 6.39 6.47 -10.25
CA ASP A 83 6.58 7.34 -9.08
C ASP A 83 7.39 6.66 -7.97
N PHE A 84 7.49 5.34 -7.99
CA PHE A 84 8.23 4.60 -6.98
C PHE A 84 9.62 4.13 -7.43
N ASP A 85 10.06 4.55 -8.62
CA ASP A 85 11.36 4.11 -9.15
C ASP A 85 12.53 4.48 -8.24
N ILE A 86 12.49 5.67 -7.64
CA ILE A 86 13.54 6.10 -6.74
C ILE A 86 13.57 5.23 -5.49
N LEU A 87 12.40 4.87 -4.98
CA LEU A 87 12.30 3.99 -3.83
C LEU A 87 12.93 2.63 -4.13
N PHE A 88 12.61 2.03 -5.28
CA PHE A 88 13.17 0.74 -5.68
C PHE A 88 14.69 0.82 -5.79
N LYS A 89 15.21 1.86 -6.41
CA LYS A 89 16.66 2.04 -6.54
C LYS A 89 17.34 2.18 -5.18
N THR A 90 16.72 2.94 -4.28
CA THR A 90 17.25 3.13 -2.93
C THR A 90 17.32 1.81 -2.16
N LEU A 91 16.27 1.02 -2.25
CA LEU A 91 16.24 -0.29 -1.59
C LEU A 91 17.28 -1.24 -2.17
N GLU A 92 17.46 -1.23 -3.48
CA GLU A 92 18.46 -2.05 -4.15
C GLU A 92 19.88 -1.72 -3.70
N GLN A 93 20.16 -0.45 -3.44
CA GLN A 93 21.47 0.00 -3.00
C GLN A 93 21.75 -0.34 -1.55
N GLU A 94 20.72 -0.46 -0.73
CA GLU A 94 20.89 -0.61 0.71
C GLU A 94 20.96 -2.06 1.18
N ASN A 95 20.41 -3.01 0.42
CA ASN A 95 20.36 -4.38 0.88
C ASN A 95 20.35 -5.37 -0.28
N SER A 96 21.41 -6.16 -0.41
CA SER A 96 21.55 -7.10 -1.52
C SER A 96 20.49 -8.21 -1.52
N SER A 97 20.04 -8.66 -0.37
CA SER A 97 19.00 -9.69 -0.29
C SER A 97 17.65 -9.11 -0.73
N LEU A 98 17.36 -7.90 -0.29
CA LEU A 98 16.16 -7.18 -0.69
C LEU A 98 16.23 -6.80 -2.17
N HIS A 99 17.43 -6.51 -2.67
CA HIS A 99 17.68 -6.18 -4.07
C HIS A 99 17.13 -7.24 -5.02
N LYS A 100 17.39 -8.51 -4.77
CA LYS A 100 16.92 -9.59 -5.64
C LYS A 100 15.40 -9.66 -5.67
N THR A 101 14.75 -9.49 -4.53
CA THR A 101 13.31 -9.52 -4.43
C THR A 101 12.67 -8.35 -5.16
N VAL A 102 13.18 -7.15 -4.91
CA VAL A 102 12.67 -5.92 -5.52
C VAL A 102 12.82 -5.96 -7.03
N ASN A 103 13.98 -6.37 -7.55
CA ASN A 103 14.20 -6.46 -9.00
C ASN A 103 13.22 -7.42 -9.67
N SER A 104 12.97 -8.55 -9.06
CA SER A 104 12.04 -9.53 -9.58
C SER A 104 10.64 -8.93 -9.71
N LEU A 105 10.20 -8.21 -8.71
CA LEU A 105 8.85 -7.63 -8.66
C LEU A 105 8.69 -6.42 -9.57
N SER A 106 9.69 -5.55 -9.65
CA SER A 106 9.61 -4.38 -10.49
C SER A 106 9.50 -4.73 -11.97
N ARG A 107 10.02 -5.89 -12.38
CA ARG A 107 9.88 -6.37 -13.75
C ARG A 107 8.52 -6.97 -14.02
N SER A 108 7.91 -7.58 -13.03
CA SER A 108 6.59 -8.18 -13.20
C SER A 108 5.49 -7.14 -13.25
N GLY A 109 5.73 -5.95 -12.71
CA GLY A 109 4.77 -4.85 -12.71
C GLY A 109 4.71 -4.08 -14.01
N THR A 110 5.54 -4.43 -14.96
CA THR A 110 5.53 -3.81 -16.29
C THR A 110 4.90 -4.75 -17.32
#